data_ab4daa6292a63bbda3d5c12fa82a3f5e
#
_entry.id   ab4daa6292a63bbda3d5c12fa82a3f5e
#
_cell.length_a   1.000
_cell.length_b   1.000
_cell.length_c   1.000
_cell.angle_alpha   90.00
_cell.angle_beta   90.00
_cell.angle_gamma   90.00
#
_symmetry.space_group_name_H-M   'P 1'
#
loop_
_entity.id
_entity.type
_entity.pdbx_description
1 polymer ?
#
loop_
_entity_poly.entity_id
_entity_poly.type
_entity_poly.pdbx_seq_one_letter_code
_entity_poly.pdbx_strand_id
1 'polypeptide(L)'
;VHAFNNEEIDYIKQARMVADRAKKYLDLPTSIITDCDVVDDGTFDHIMHLDTPQKYTKKMYNNGNIGTHLTFKNNARVLSYDLTPYDQTLMIDSDIIICDDTYKHCFLQDNPLLMYRHAYHLAEESQHIDYREFDKISDASVDFYWATCVYFTKCKQNKIFFDLLQHIEEQWPHYRMLYQITQQTYRNDFAFSIAAHIMNGHSKGTFVGNMPGKLYYTIDKDMLYDIDNETLTFIIDNNPIKTKGLTVHAMNKYCLEELL
;
A
#
# COMPACT_ATOMS: atom_id res chain seq x y z
N VAL A 1 -9.32 -0.04 -3.65
CA VAL A 1 -8.50 1.03 -3.05
C VAL A 1 -9.10 1.44 -1.72
N HIS A 2 -8.28 1.75 -0.71
CA HIS A 2 -8.70 2.34 0.55
C HIS A 2 -8.40 3.85 0.51
N ALA A 3 -9.39 4.70 0.76
CA ALA A 3 -9.23 6.15 0.74
C ALA A 3 -10.05 6.81 1.86
N PHE A 4 -9.38 7.44 2.79
CA PHE A 4 -9.95 8.07 3.97
C PHE A 4 -9.37 9.47 4.10
N ASN A 5 -10.12 10.48 3.71
CA ASN A 5 -9.68 11.88 3.75
C ASN A 5 -9.28 12.30 5.17
N ASN A 6 -8.28 13.13 5.26
CA ASN A 6 -7.93 13.84 6.46
C ASN A 6 -8.08 15.36 6.26
N GLU A 7 -7.56 16.15 7.19
CA GLU A 7 -7.68 17.61 7.19
C GLU A 7 -6.88 18.28 6.05
N GLU A 8 -5.89 17.57 5.48
CA GLU A 8 -4.90 18.14 4.56
C GLU A 8 -4.93 17.47 3.18
N ILE A 9 -5.27 16.18 3.09
CA ILE A 9 -5.14 15.38 1.89
C ILE A 9 -6.48 14.79 1.48
N ASP A 10 -6.84 14.95 0.20
CA ASP A 10 -7.98 14.31 -0.45
C ASP A 10 -7.58 12.95 -1.05
N TYR A 11 -7.66 11.91 -0.24
CA TYR A 11 -7.38 10.53 -0.68
C TYR A 11 -8.41 10.01 -1.69
N ILE A 12 -9.62 10.58 -1.74
CA ILE A 12 -10.63 10.21 -2.75
C ILE A 12 -10.16 10.65 -4.13
N LYS A 13 -9.59 11.86 -4.24
CA LYS A 13 -9.02 12.36 -5.49
C LYS A 13 -7.88 11.46 -5.98
N GLN A 14 -6.99 11.04 -5.08
CA GLN A 14 -5.92 10.08 -5.40
C GLN A 14 -6.49 8.72 -5.81
N ALA A 15 -7.50 8.20 -5.11
CA ALA A 15 -8.15 6.94 -5.45
C ALA A 15 -8.83 6.96 -6.83
N ARG A 16 -9.39 8.10 -7.25
CA ARG A 16 -9.93 8.30 -8.61
C ARG A 16 -8.83 8.15 -9.66
N MET A 17 -7.68 8.77 -9.45
CA MET A 17 -6.51 8.59 -10.33
C MET A 17 -6.11 7.11 -10.43
N VAL A 18 -6.09 6.39 -9.29
CA VAL A 18 -5.80 4.95 -9.30
C VAL A 18 -6.84 4.17 -10.11
N ALA A 19 -8.14 4.49 -9.93
CA ALA A 19 -9.23 3.83 -10.67
C ALA A 19 -9.12 4.04 -12.18
N ASP A 20 -8.90 5.28 -12.63
CA ASP A 20 -8.73 5.60 -14.05
C ASP A 20 -7.53 4.88 -14.65
N ARG A 21 -6.42 4.82 -13.91
CA ARG A 21 -5.22 4.11 -14.35
C ARG A 21 -5.38 2.60 -14.31
N ALA A 22 -6.05 2.03 -13.31
CA ALA A 22 -6.38 0.61 -13.27
C ALA A 22 -7.26 0.22 -14.46
N LYS A 23 -8.26 1.02 -14.79
CA LYS A 23 -9.10 0.81 -15.99
C LYS A 23 -8.27 0.89 -17.28
N LYS A 24 -7.38 1.89 -17.38
CA LYS A 24 -6.56 2.11 -18.58
C LYS A 24 -5.52 1.03 -18.82
N TYR A 25 -4.74 0.66 -17.78
CA TYR A 25 -3.59 -0.23 -17.93
C TYR A 25 -3.89 -1.67 -17.58
N LEU A 26 -4.81 -1.91 -16.62
CA LEU A 26 -5.12 -3.26 -16.15
C LEU A 26 -6.42 -3.81 -16.74
N ASP A 27 -7.33 -2.95 -17.22
CA ASP A 27 -8.68 -3.33 -17.69
C ASP A 27 -9.43 -4.11 -16.57
N LEU A 28 -9.37 -3.61 -15.36
CA LEU A 28 -9.95 -4.21 -14.16
C LEU A 28 -10.99 -3.28 -13.54
N PRO A 29 -12.08 -3.84 -12.98
CA PRO A 29 -13.02 -3.08 -12.18
C PRO A 29 -12.35 -2.56 -10.91
N THR A 30 -12.72 -1.36 -10.47
CA THR A 30 -12.14 -0.72 -9.31
C THR A 30 -13.19 -0.39 -8.27
N SER A 31 -12.94 -0.77 -7.03
CA SER A 31 -13.78 -0.45 -5.89
C SER A 31 -13.04 0.41 -4.88
N ILE A 32 -13.79 1.24 -4.16
CA ILE A 32 -13.28 2.08 -3.08
C ILE A 32 -13.90 1.68 -1.74
N ILE A 33 -13.08 1.67 -0.68
CA ILE A 33 -13.49 1.55 0.71
C ILE A 33 -13.17 2.88 1.39
N THR A 34 -14.18 3.54 1.98
CA THR A 34 -14.04 4.88 2.53
C THR A 34 -15.04 5.17 3.66
N ASP A 35 -14.75 6.18 4.50
CA ASP A 35 -15.68 6.78 5.45
C ASP A 35 -16.20 8.17 4.97
N CYS A 36 -15.87 8.54 3.74
CA CYS A 36 -16.25 9.82 3.15
C CYS A 36 -17.42 9.66 2.19
N ASP A 37 -18.21 10.71 2.02
CA ASP A 37 -19.20 10.78 0.95
C ASP A 37 -18.52 10.86 -0.41
N VAL A 38 -18.79 9.88 -1.26
CA VAL A 38 -18.25 9.79 -2.62
C VAL A 38 -19.38 9.88 -3.61
N VAL A 39 -19.25 10.82 -4.56
CA VAL A 39 -20.21 10.91 -5.66
C VAL A 39 -20.02 9.71 -6.58
N ASP A 40 -21.09 8.98 -6.82
CA ASP A 40 -21.14 7.91 -7.80
C ASP A 40 -21.26 8.51 -9.22
N ASP A 41 -20.12 8.68 -9.85
CA ASP A 41 -19.97 9.21 -11.22
C ASP A 41 -19.50 8.14 -12.22
N GLY A 42 -19.49 6.87 -11.79
CA GLY A 42 -19.04 5.74 -12.59
C GLY A 42 -17.52 5.55 -12.62
N THR A 43 -16.76 6.30 -11.83
CA THR A 43 -15.31 6.08 -11.68
C THR A 43 -15.02 4.76 -10.96
N PHE A 44 -15.81 4.46 -9.91
CA PHE A 44 -15.71 3.21 -9.17
C PHE A 44 -16.88 2.28 -9.50
N ASP A 45 -16.60 1.01 -9.71
CA ASP A 45 -17.65 -0.02 -9.94
C ASP A 45 -18.43 -0.34 -8.66
N HIS A 46 -17.78 -0.19 -7.48
CA HIS A 46 -18.43 -0.33 -6.17
C HIS A 46 -17.85 0.66 -5.16
N ILE A 47 -18.73 1.26 -4.38
CA ILE A 47 -18.39 2.14 -3.27
C ILE A 47 -18.82 1.45 -1.97
N MET A 48 -17.85 1.05 -1.13
CA MET A 48 -18.09 0.46 0.17
C MET A 48 -17.87 1.51 1.24
N HIS A 49 -18.97 2.02 1.80
CA HIS A 49 -18.94 3.01 2.87
C HIS A 49 -18.80 2.34 4.23
N LEU A 50 -17.92 2.88 5.09
CA LEU A 50 -17.74 2.45 6.47
C LEU A 50 -18.41 3.43 7.42
N ASP A 51 -19.51 3.01 8.05
CA ASP A 51 -20.29 3.84 8.99
C ASP A 51 -19.58 4.05 10.34
N THR A 52 -18.54 3.28 10.63
CA THR A 52 -17.82 3.38 11.90
C THR A 52 -16.59 4.28 11.76
N PRO A 53 -16.36 5.20 12.74
CA PRO A 53 -15.16 6.03 12.74
C PRO A 53 -13.90 5.16 12.70
N GLN A 54 -13.02 5.45 11.75
CA GLN A 54 -11.78 4.71 11.61
C GLN A 54 -10.78 5.13 12.69
N LYS A 55 -10.07 4.16 13.25
CA LYS A 55 -8.90 4.44 14.09
C LYS A 55 -7.86 5.19 13.26
N TYR A 56 -7.19 6.12 13.86
CA TYR A 56 -6.18 6.92 13.18
C TYR A 56 -4.84 6.90 13.92
N THR A 57 -3.78 7.17 13.17
CA THR A 57 -2.44 7.39 13.71
C THR A 57 -1.93 8.75 13.25
N LYS A 58 -1.20 9.45 14.13
CA LYS A 58 -0.51 10.69 13.76
C LYS A 58 0.95 10.37 13.47
N LYS A 59 1.44 10.84 12.34
CA LYS A 59 2.84 10.68 11.93
C LYS A 59 3.41 12.01 11.49
N MET A 60 4.71 12.20 11.75
CA MET A 60 5.47 13.23 11.08
C MET A 60 5.51 12.90 9.58
N TYR A 61 5.16 13.85 8.77
CA TYR A 61 5.18 13.77 7.32
C TYR A 61 6.00 14.95 6.78
N ASN A 62 6.87 14.70 5.82
CA ASN A 62 7.65 15.75 5.20
C ASN A 62 7.09 16.04 3.80
N ASN A 63 6.80 17.32 3.54
CA ASN A 63 6.56 17.81 2.19
C ASN A 63 7.82 18.56 1.75
N GLY A 64 8.70 17.88 1.04
CA GLY A 64 10.04 18.38 0.80
C GLY A 64 10.79 18.61 2.14
N ASN A 65 11.08 19.87 2.45
CA ASN A 65 11.79 20.26 3.68
C ASN A 65 10.88 20.69 4.84
N ILE A 66 9.56 20.66 4.65
CA ILE A 66 8.59 21.12 5.65
C ILE A 66 7.97 19.89 6.31
N GLY A 67 8.21 19.72 7.62
CA GLY A 67 7.60 18.66 8.41
C GLY A 67 6.28 19.08 9.01
N THR A 68 5.23 18.28 8.81
CA THR A 68 3.90 18.46 9.44
C THR A 68 3.45 17.17 10.10
N HIS A 69 2.47 17.24 11.01
CA HIS A 69 1.85 16.04 11.57
C HIS A 69 0.54 15.77 10.84
N LEU A 70 0.47 14.67 10.12
CA LEU A 70 -0.74 14.24 9.45
C LEU A 70 -1.42 13.08 10.18
N THR A 71 -2.75 13.06 10.07
CA THR A 71 -3.60 11.96 10.52
C THR A 71 -3.75 10.93 9.40
N PHE A 72 -3.50 9.66 9.71
CA PHE A 72 -3.65 8.55 8.78
C PHE A 72 -4.67 7.54 9.30
N LYS A 73 -5.67 7.20 8.49
CA LYS A 73 -6.74 6.25 8.77
C LYS A 73 -6.55 4.99 7.90
N ASN A 74 -5.58 4.17 8.20
CA ASN A 74 -5.23 3.02 7.36
C ASN A 74 -5.47 1.65 8.02
N ASN A 75 -6.18 1.62 9.15
CA ASN A 75 -6.48 0.38 9.87
C ASN A 75 -7.52 -0.49 9.15
N ALA A 76 -8.40 0.10 8.33
CA ALA A 76 -9.47 -0.61 7.64
C ALA A 76 -8.98 -1.66 6.61
N ARG A 77 -7.68 -1.71 6.28
CA ARG A 77 -7.15 -2.73 5.35
C ARG A 77 -7.39 -4.16 5.83
N VAL A 78 -7.44 -4.39 7.13
CA VAL A 78 -7.73 -5.70 7.70
C VAL A 78 -9.15 -6.19 7.35
N LEU A 79 -10.06 -5.29 6.98
CA LEU A 79 -11.44 -5.59 6.58
C LEU A 79 -11.57 -5.91 5.08
N SER A 80 -10.51 -5.79 4.31
CA SER A 80 -10.56 -5.92 2.84
C SER A 80 -11.14 -7.23 2.36
N TYR A 81 -10.85 -8.33 3.04
CA TYR A 81 -11.35 -9.65 2.67
C TYR A 81 -12.87 -9.75 2.75
N ASP A 82 -13.47 -9.21 3.81
CA ASP A 82 -14.91 -9.27 4.05
C ASP A 82 -15.65 -8.24 3.17
N LEU A 83 -15.05 -7.09 2.91
CA LEU A 83 -15.66 -5.99 2.18
C LEU A 83 -15.56 -6.11 0.66
N THR A 84 -14.53 -6.78 0.14
CA THR A 84 -14.35 -6.87 -1.31
C THR A 84 -15.53 -7.61 -1.98
N PRO A 85 -16.08 -7.06 -3.09
CA PRO A 85 -17.13 -7.74 -3.86
C PRO A 85 -16.56 -8.84 -4.79
N TYR A 86 -15.23 -8.99 -4.89
CA TYR A 86 -14.55 -9.85 -5.86
C TYR A 86 -14.01 -11.13 -5.22
N ASP A 87 -13.94 -12.21 -6.01
CA ASP A 87 -13.27 -13.46 -5.63
C ASP A 87 -11.74 -13.34 -5.64
N GLN A 88 -11.22 -12.48 -6.51
CA GLN A 88 -9.80 -12.14 -6.62
C GLN A 88 -9.65 -10.63 -6.47
N THR A 89 -8.80 -10.19 -5.58
CA THR A 89 -8.67 -8.77 -5.24
C THR A 89 -7.20 -8.36 -5.24
N LEU A 90 -6.90 -7.28 -5.94
CA LEU A 90 -5.67 -6.52 -5.80
C LEU A 90 -5.95 -5.28 -4.94
N MET A 91 -5.54 -5.31 -3.70
CA MET A 91 -5.58 -4.16 -2.78
C MET A 91 -4.34 -3.31 -2.98
N ILE A 92 -4.49 -2.03 -3.28
CA ILE A 92 -3.38 -1.09 -3.49
C ILE A 92 -3.63 0.24 -2.79
N ASP A 93 -2.56 0.98 -2.50
CA ASP A 93 -2.62 2.31 -1.92
C ASP A 93 -3.11 3.35 -2.93
N SER A 94 -3.75 4.40 -2.43
CA SER A 94 -4.30 5.50 -3.26
C SER A 94 -3.22 6.38 -3.91
N ASP A 95 -1.98 6.26 -3.48
CA ASP A 95 -0.82 7.00 -3.98
C ASP A 95 0.10 6.14 -4.90
N ILE A 96 -0.44 5.05 -5.45
CA ILE A 96 0.23 4.27 -6.51
C ILE A 96 -0.18 4.79 -7.88
N ILE A 97 0.82 5.19 -8.66
CA ILE A 97 0.64 5.64 -10.04
C ILE A 97 0.91 4.46 -10.97
N ILE A 98 -0.15 3.80 -11.44
CA ILE A 98 -0.07 2.66 -12.34
C ILE A 98 0.29 3.16 -13.74
N CYS A 99 1.39 2.66 -14.34
CA CYS A 99 1.87 3.04 -15.66
C CYS A 99 2.11 1.86 -16.60
N ASP A 100 1.87 0.64 -16.14
CA ASP A 100 2.05 -0.60 -16.90
C ASP A 100 0.99 -1.64 -16.53
N ASP A 101 1.05 -2.81 -17.13
CA ASP A 101 0.12 -3.91 -16.91
C ASP A 101 0.68 -5.02 -15.98
N THR A 102 1.79 -4.77 -15.31
CA THR A 102 2.49 -5.75 -14.47
C THR A 102 1.54 -6.41 -13.45
N TYR A 103 0.63 -5.66 -12.87
CA TYR A 103 -0.32 -6.19 -11.88
C TYR A 103 -1.36 -7.17 -12.45
N LYS A 104 -1.59 -7.22 -13.77
CA LYS A 104 -2.42 -8.27 -14.38
C LYS A 104 -1.87 -9.68 -14.11
N HIS A 105 -0.56 -9.79 -14.01
CA HIS A 105 0.09 -11.09 -13.77
C HIS A 105 -0.18 -11.66 -12.38
N CYS A 106 -0.71 -10.88 -11.42
CA CYS A 106 -1.18 -11.40 -10.13
C CYS A 106 -2.29 -12.44 -10.32
N PHE A 107 -3.20 -12.17 -11.27
CA PHE A 107 -4.39 -12.99 -11.52
C PHE A 107 -4.08 -14.30 -12.26
N LEU A 108 -2.82 -14.49 -12.68
CA LEU A 108 -2.32 -15.69 -13.35
C LEU A 108 -1.48 -16.59 -12.42
N GLN A 109 -1.32 -16.18 -11.14
CA GLN A 109 -0.51 -16.93 -10.17
C GLN A 109 -1.36 -17.97 -9.42
N ASP A 110 -0.77 -19.12 -9.13
CA ASP A 110 -1.41 -20.18 -8.36
C ASP A 110 -1.46 -19.85 -6.85
N ASN A 111 -0.55 -19.02 -6.35
CA ASN A 111 -0.53 -18.66 -4.94
C ASN A 111 -1.68 -17.67 -4.63
N PRO A 112 -2.55 -18.01 -3.67
CA PRO A 112 -3.74 -17.22 -3.37
C PRO A 112 -3.46 -15.91 -2.61
N LEU A 113 -2.22 -15.67 -2.16
CA LEU A 113 -1.81 -14.44 -1.46
C LEU A 113 -0.43 -14.01 -1.95
N LEU A 114 -0.33 -12.81 -2.53
CA LEU A 114 0.93 -12.24 -3.02
C LEU A 114 1.22 -10.91 -2.34
N MET A 115 2.48 -10.70 -1.94
CA MET A 115 2.98 -9.43 -1.42
C MET A 115 4.42 -9.19 -1.89
N TYR A 116 4.85 -7.93 -1.90
CA TYR A 116 6.27 -7.59 -2.13
C TYR A 116 7.10 -7.81 -0.87
N ARG A 117 8.25 -8.46 -1.04
CA ARG A 117 9.29 -8.56 0.01
C ARG A 117 10.29 -7.41 -0.05
N HIS A 118 10.51 -6.87 -1.24
CA HIS A 118 11.48 -5.82 -1.48
C HIS A 118 10.81 -4.64 -2.16
N ALA A 119 11.21 -3.43 -1.78
CA ALA A 119 10.85 -2.20 -2.46
C ALA A 119 12.13 -1.48 -2.88
N TYR A 120 12.06 -0.75 -3.99
CA TYR A 120 13.21 -0.10 -4.62
C TYR A 120 12.93 1.40 -4.73
N HIS A 121 13.76 2.19 -4.09
CA HIS A 121 13.69 3.64 -4.26
C HIS A 121 14.15 4.02 -5.66
N LEU A 122 13.52 5.00 -6.30
CA LEU A 122 13.86 5.38 -7.68
C LEU A 122 15.30 5.88 -7.85
N ALA A 123 15.94 6.35 -6.78
CA ALA A 123 17.33 6.81 -6.79
C ALA A 123 18.36 5.71 -6.45
N GLU A 124 17.94 4.47 -6.19
CA GLU A 124 18.86 3.39 -5.75
C GLU A 124 19.99 3.07 -6.74
N GLU A 125 19.75 3.26 -8.04
CA GLU A 125 20.80 3.08 -9.04
C GLU A 125 21.93 4.14 -8.95
N SER A 126 21.66 5.27 -8.29
CA SER A 126 22.57 6.40 -8.18
C SER A 126 23.12 6.65 -6.77
N GLN A 127 22.50 6.10 -5.74
CA GLN A 127 22.86 6.33 -4.34
C GLN A 127 22.94 5.02 -3.57
N HIS A 128 24.06 4.79 -2.88
CA HIS A 128 24.26 3.64 -1.98
C HIS A 128 23.48 3.78 -0.65
N ILE A 129 22.20 4.07 -0.71
CA ILE A 129 21.36 4.09 0.48
C ILE A 129 20.92 2.66 0.77
N ASP A 130 21.32 2.15 1.92
CA ASP A 130 20.98 0.78 2.35
C ASP A 130 19.57 0.75 2.91
N TYR A 131 18.57 0.48 2.06
CA TYR A 131 17.17 0.29 2.47
C TYR A 131 16.87 -1.11 3.05
N ARG A 132 17.89 -1.92 3.35
CA ARG A 132 17.75 -3.25 3.95
C ARG A 132 17.14 -3.24 5.35
N GLU A 133 16.97 -2.06 5.96
CA GLU A 133 16.28 -1.91 7.25
C GLU A 133 14.87 -2.53 7.26
N PHE A 134 14.25 -2.70 6.07
CA PHE A 134 12.91 -3.26 5.95
C PHE A 134 12.85 -4.68 5.39
N ASP A 135 13.96 -5.38 5.28
CA ASP A 135 13.95 -6.80 4.86
C ASP A 135 13.48 -7.74 5.97
N LYS A 136 13.60 -7.32 7.22
CA LYS A 136 13.29 -8.11 8.41
C LYS A 136 12.60 -7.28 9.47
N ILE A 137 11.72 -7.94 10.24
CA ILE A 137 11.20 -7.38 11.48
C ILE A 137 12.21 -7.71 12.58
N SER A 138 12.77 -6.69 13.21
CA SER A 138 13.72 -6.82 14.33
C SER A 138 14.89 -7.77 14.02
N ASP A 139 15.67 -8.10 15.04
CA ASP A 139 16.75 -9.10 14.97
C ASP A 139 16.24 -10.56 14.86
N ALA A 140 14.92 -10.77 14.95
CA ALA A 140 14.31 -12.09 14.96
C ALA A 140 14.26 -12.78 13.57
N SER A 141 14.78 -12.14 12.53
CA SER A 141 14.81 -12.68 11.15
C SER A 141 13.43 -13.00 10.53
N VAL A 142 12.37 -12.39 11.03
CA VAL A 142 11.03 -12.50 10.45
C VAL A 142 10.98 -11.70 9.16
N ASP A 143 10.56 -12.33 8.09
CA ASP A 143 10.49 -11.69 6.77
C ASP A 143 9.51 -10.51 6.79
N PHE A 144 9.95 -9.37 6.24
CA PHE A 144 9.12 -8.19 6.09
C PHE A 144 8.39 -8.22 4.75
N TYR A 145 7.13 -7.82 4.76
CA TYR A 145 6.30 -7.68 3.56
C TYR A 145 5.69 -6.29 3.50
N TRP A 146 5.66 -5.72 2.29
CA TRP A 146 5.04 -4.43 2.03
C TRP A 146 3.55 -4.59 1.80
N ALA A 147 2.74 -4.00 2.67
CA ALA A 147 1.28 -4.02 2.56
C ALA A 147 0.71 -2.97 1.59
N THR A 148 1.57 -2.25 0.88
CA THR A 148 1.22 -1.24 -0.14
C THR A 148 0.43 -1.84 -1.29
N CYS A 149 0.82 -3.06 -1.72
CA CYS A 149 0.13 -3.86 -2.72
C CYS A 149 -0.03 -5.28 -2.21
N VAL A 150 -1.26 -5.75 -2.13
CA VAL A 150 -1.58 -7.12 -1.70
C VAL A 150 -2.61 -7.72 -2.66
N TYR A 151 -2.24 -8.81 -3.32
CA TYR A 151 -3.21 -9.62 -4.06
C TYR A 151 -3.67 -10.78 -3.19
N PHE A 152 -4.97 -11.05 -3.19
CA PHE A 152 -5.54 -12.21 -2.51
C PHE A 152 -6.78 -12.76 -3.22
N THR A 153 -7.04 -14.06 -3.03
CA THR A 153 -8.28 -14.72 -3.47
C THR A 153 -9.18 -15.03 -2.29
N LYS A 154 -10.49 -15.10 -2.51
CA LYS A 154 -11.43 -15.58 -1.49
C LYS A 154 -11.28 -17.09 -1.30
N CYS A 155 -10.55 -17.48 -0.27
CA CYS A 155 -10.37 -18.87 0.14
C CYS A 155 -10.25 -18.96 1.68
N LYS A 156 -10.39 -20.18 2.20
CA LYS A 156 -10.36 -20.42 3.66
C LYS A 156 -9.07 -19.94 4.32
N GLN A 157 -7.91 -20.16 3.67
CA GLN A 157 -6.62 -19.75 4.23
C GLN A 157 -6.51 -18.23 4.34
N ASN A 158 -6.95 -17.51 3.31
CA ASN A 158 -6.94 -16.05 3.33
C ASN A 158 -7.97 -15.48 4.30
N LYS A 159 -9.14 -16.14 4.50
CA LYS A 159 -10.05 -15.75 5.57
C LYS A 159 -9.35 -15.80 6.93
N ILE A 160 -8.69 -16.91 7.25
CA ILE A 160 -7.93 -17.06 8.50
C ILE A 160 -6.83 -15.99 8.61
N PHE A 161 -6.12 -15.70 7.50
CA PHE A 161 -5.09 -14.67 7.47
C PHE A 161 -5.65 -13.28 7.81
N PHE A 162 -6.78 -12.90 7.21
CA PHE A 162 -7.40 -11.60 7.47
C PHE A 162 -8.04 -11.52 8.86
N ASP A 163 -8.62 -12.61 9.39
CA ASP A 163 -9.08 -12.69 10.78
C ASP A 163 -7.91 -12.50 11.77
N LEU A 164 -6.76 -13.10 11.45
CA LEU A 164 -5.53 -12.91 12.23
C LEU A 164 -5.02 -11.47 12.15
N LEU A 165 -5.12 -10.81 11.00
CA LEU A 165 -4.77 -9.39 10.86
C LEU A 165 -5.64 -8.50 11.75
N GLN A 166 -6.95 -8.73 11.80
CA GLN A 166 -7.85 -8.01 12.71
C GLN A 166 -7.44 -8.22 14.17
N HIS A 167 -7.16 -9.47 14.54
CA HIS A 167 -6.69 -9.78 15.89
C HIS A 167 -5.35 -9.10 16.23
N ILE A 168 -4.38 -9.08 15.29
CA ILE A 168 -3.10 -8.39 15.48
C ILE A 168 -3.32 -6.88 15.64
N GLU A 169 -4.22 -6.29 14.86
CA GLU A 169 -4.55 -4.86 14.96
C GLU A 169 -5.15 -4.53 16.33
N GLU A 170 -6.11 -5.33 16.79
CA GLU A 170 -6.75 -5.17 18.10
C GLU A 170 -5.77 -5.34 19.26
N GLN A 171 -4.84 -6.28 19.13
CA GLN A 171 -3.84 -6.64 20.14
C GLN A 171 -2.44 -6.09 19.80
N TRP A 172 -2.35 -4.97 19.07
CA TRP A 172 -1.09 -4.42 18.60
C TRP A 172 -0.02 -4.25 19.69
N PRO A 173 -0.33 -3.73 20.91
CA PRO A 173 0.67 -3.60 21.96
C PRO A 173 1.33 -4.94 22.34
N HIS A 174 0.58 -6.04 22.34
CA HIS A 174 1.09 -7.38 22.60
C HIS A 174 2.02 -7.87 21.49
N TYR A 175 1.56 -7.82 20.23
CA TYR A 175 2.35 -8.29 19.08
C TYR A 175 3.60 -7.45 18.87
N ARG A 176 3.51 -6.15 19.06
CA ARG A 176 4.65 -5.24 18.99
C ARG A 176 5.76 -5.65 19.97
N MET A 177 5.40 -5.99 21.21
CA MET A 177 6.35 -6.44 22.22
C MET A 177 6.92 -7.82 21.88
N LEU A 178 6.05 -8.76 21.48
CA LEU A 178 6.45 -10.13 21.15
C LEU A 178 7.48 -10.16 19.99
N TYR A 179 7.28 -9.31 19.00
CA TYR A 179 8.16 -9.21 17.82
C TYR A 179 9.22 -8.11 17.94
N GLN A 180 9.41 -7.54 19.15
CA GLN A 180 10.44 -6.54 19.47
C GLN A 180 10.43 -5.31 18.54
N ILE A 181 9.23 -4.89 18.09
CA ILE A 181 9.06 -3.72 17.25
C ILE A 181 9.12 -2.47 18.14
N THR A 182 10.12 -1.62 17.90
CA THR A 182 10.35 -0.40 18.67
C THR A 182 9.29 0.67 18.40
N GLN A 183 8.79 0.72 17.17
CA GLN A 183 7.76 1.67 16.76
C GLN A 183 6.44 1.40 17.49
N GLN A 184 5.90 2.42 18.18
CA GLN A 184 4.65 2.26 18.94
C GLN A 184 3.41 2.26 18.05
N THR A 185 3.46 3.02 16.96
CA THR A 185 2.34 3.19 16.03
C THR A 185 2.11 1.91 15.23
N TYR A 186 0.83 1.52 15.10
CA TYR A 186 0.43 0.42 14.22
C TYR A 186 0.81 0.73 12.76
N ARG A 187 1.36 -0.28 12.08
CA ARG A 187 1.64 -0.27 10.65
C ARG A 187 1.17 -1.56 10.01
N ASN A 188 0.49 -1.44 8.88
CA ASN A 188 0.02 -2.59 8.11
C ASN A 188 1.17 -3.52 7.71
N ASP A 189 2.31 -2.98 7.27
CA ASP A 189 3.48 -3.79 6.88
C ASP A 189 3.91 -4.76 7.97
N PHE A 190 4.00 -4.30 9.22
CA PHE A 190 4.34 -5.17 10.35
C PHE A 190 3.24 -6.19 10.63
N ALA A 191 1.96 -5.78 10.62
CA ALA A 191 0.85 -6.68 10.90
C ALA A 191 0.75 -7.80 9.86
N PHE A 192 0.85 -7.46 8.56
CA PHE A 192 0.85 -8.42 7.47
C PHE A 192 2.04 -9.38 7.54
N SER A 193 3.23 -8.87 7.88
CA SER A 193 4.43 -9.68 8.05
C SER A 193 4.32 -10.65 9.23
N ILE A 194 3.80 -10.19 10.36
CA ILE A 194 3.55 -11.03 11.55
C ILE A 194 2.52 -12.11 11.23
N ALA A 195 1.39 -11.75 10.58
CA ALA A 195 0.38 -12.70 10.19
C ALA A 195 0.95 -13.77 9.23
N ALA A 196 1.73 -13.37 8.24
CA ALA A 196 2.41 -14.29 7.33
C ALA A 196 3.36 -15.24 8.08
N HIS A 197 4.13 -14.75 9.04
CA HIS A 197 5.02 -15.57 9.87
C HIS A 197 4.24 -16.60 10.71
N ILE A 198 3.14 -16.20 11.32
CA ILE A 198 2.28 -17.12 12.09
C ILE A 198 1.66 -18.18 11.17
N MET A 199 1.13 -17.78 10.00
CA MET A 199 0.55 -18.70 9.01
C MET A 199 1.58 -19.70 8.46
N ASN A 200 2.86 -19.36 8.46
CA ASN A 200 3.96 -20.25 8.13
C ASN A 200 4.44 -21.12 9.33
N GLY A 201 3.71 -21.13 10.46
CA GLY A 201 4.07 -21.91 11.65
C GLY A 201 5.31 -21.37 12.37
N HIS A 202 5.47 -20.06 12.41
CA HIS A 202 6.62 -19.35 13.02
C HIS A 202 7.98 -19.71 12.39
N SER A 203 7.96 -19.97 11.09
CA SER A 203 9.16 -20.31 10.32
C SER A 203 9.16 -19.61 8.96
N LYS A 204 10.25 -19.77 8.20
CA LYS A 204 10.23 -19.41 6.77
C LYS A 204 9.30 -20.35 6.03
N GLY A 205 8.46 -19.81 5.15
CA GLY A 205 7.50 -20.62 4.41
C GLY A 205 7.05 -19.95 3.13
N THR A 206 6.12 -20.60 2.45
CA THR A 206 5.62 -20.22 1.12
C THR A 206 4.16 -19.78 1.14
N PHE A 207 3.60 -19.48 2.32
CA PHE A 207 2.21 -19.03 2.44
C PHE A 207 1.96 -17.78 1.60
N VAL A 208 2.92 -16.85 1.59
CA VAL A 208 2.89 -15.65 0.76
C VAL A 208 3.79 -15.85 -0.45
N GLY A 209 3.21 -15.71 -1.65
CA GLY A 209 3.94 -15.65 -2.91
C GLY A 209 4.48 -14.24 -3.20
N ASN A 210 5.34 -14.13 -4.20
CA ASN A 210 5.89 -12.86 -4.62
C ASN A 210 4.95 -12.16 -5.61
N MET A 211 4.73 -10.87 -5.42
CA MET A 211 4.11 -10.02 -6.43
C MET A 211 4.95 -10.00 -7.71
N PRO A 212 4.32 -9.89 -8.89
CA PRO A 212 5.04 -9.71 -10.15
C PRO A 212 5.74 -8.36 -10.20
N GLY A 213 6.88 -8.29 -10.90
CA GLY A 213 7.65 -7.07 -11.06
C GLY A 213 8.35 -6.59 -9.79
N LYS A 214 8.59 -5.29 -9.71
CA LYS A 214 9.23 -4.63 -8.57
C LYS A 214 8.31 -3.55 -8.01
N LEU A 215 8.31 -3.35 -6.71
CA LEU A 215 7.70 -2.20 -6.06
C LEU A 215 8.69 -1.03 -6.08
N TYR A 216 8.48 -0.07 -6.96
CA TYR A 216 9.23 1.18 -6.94
C TYR A 216 8.52 2.21 -6.07
N TYR A 217 9.29 2.99 -5.32
CA TYR A 217 8.74 4.04 -4.48
C TYR A 217 9.62 5.29 -4.44
N THR A 218 9.01 6.39 -4.03
CA THR A 218 9.68 7.62 -3.60
C THR A 218 9.27 7.91 -2.16
N ILE A 219 10.09 8.66 -1.42
CA ILE A 219 9.75 9.08 -0.06
C ILE A 219 8.96 10.40 -0.06
N ASP A 220 8.44 10.80 1.08
CA ASP A 220 7.65 12.02 1.26
C ASP A 220 8.42 13.33 1.01
N LYS A 221 9.75 13.29 0.95
CA LYS A 221 10.62 14.43 0.58
C LYS A 221 10.80 14.58 -0.92
N ASP A 222 10.61 13.51 -1.68
CA ASP A 222 10.78 13.52 -3.12
C ASP A 222 9.57 14.17 -3.78
N MET A 223 9.82 15.04 -4.72
CA MET A 223 8.76 15.78 -5.38
C MET A 223 8.35 15.07 -6.67
N LEU A 224 7.08 14.78 -6.84
CA LEU A 224 6.50 14.44 -8.13
C LEU A 224 6.23 15.75 -8.86
N TYR A 225 6.88 15.95 -9.99
CA TYR A 225 6.85 17.21 -10.75
C TYR A 225 5.85 17.17 -11.92
N ASP A 226 5.70 16.00 -12.57
CA ASP A 226 4.86 15.87 -13.75
C ASP A 226 4.38 14.43 -13.95
N ILE A 227 3.15 14.31 -14.45
CA ILE A 227 2.52 13.05 -14.85
C ILE A 227 2.03 13.19 -16.30
N ASP A 228 2.79 12.68 -17.26
CA ASP A 228 2.41 12.63 -18.67
C ASP A 228 2.18 11.16 -19.08
N ASN A 229 0.92 10.73 -19.09
CA ASN A 229 0.51 9.37 -19.39
C ASN A 229 1.30 8.32 -18.59
N GLU A 230 2.22 7.61 -19.23
CA GLU A 230 3.09 6.57 -18.64
C GLU A 230 4.46 7.11 -18.19
N THR A 231 4.71 8.40 -18.42
CA THR A 231 5.97 9.07 -18.06
C THR A 231 5.75 9.87 -16.78
N LEU A 232 6.56 9.58 -15.76
CA LEU A 232 6.56 10.31 -14.50
C LEU A 232 7.91 11.04 -14.36
N THR A 233 7.86 12.29 -13.91
CA THR A 233 9.05 13.09 -13.62
C THR A 233 9.10 13.39 -12.13
N PHE A 234 10.16 12.96 -11.46
CA PHE A 234 10.42 13.23 -10.05
C PHE A 234 11.63 14.14 -9.89
N ILE A 235 11.67 14.91 -8.81
CA ILE A 235 12.86 15.63 -8.34
C ILE A 235 13.30 14.97 -7.04
N ILE A 236 14.42 14.27 -7.08
CA ILE A 236 15.00 13.54 -5.95
C ILE A 236 16.40 14.12 -5.70
N ASP A 237 16.65 14.64 -4.50
CA ASP A 237 17.90 15.32 -4.13
C ASP A 237 18.33 16.39 -5.16
N ASN A 238 17.37 17.21 -5.61
CA ASN A 238 17.51 18.23 -6.65
C ASN A 238 17.88 17.72 -8.05
N ASN A 239 17.79 16.42 -8.29
CA ASN A 239 18.03 15.83 -9.60
C ASN A 239 16.71 15.36 -10.23
N PRO A 240 16.44 15.70 -11.51
CA PRO A 240 15.27 15.19 -12.21
C PRO A 240 15.49 13.71 -12.60
N ILE A 241 14.53 12.87 -12.21
CA ILE A 241 14.47 11.46 -12.61
C ILE A 241 13.19 11.25 -13.41
N LYS A 242 13.34 10.77 -14.64
CA LYS A 242 12.22 10.38 -15.50
C LYS A 242 12.09 8.87 -15.56
N THR A 243 10.84 8.39 -15.38
CA THR A 243 10.47 7.00 -15.62
C THR A 243 9.48 6.93 -16.77
N LYS A 244 9.44 5.79 -17.48
CA LYS A 244 8.45 5.53 -18.52
C LYS A 244 7.94 4.09 -18.40
N GLY A 245 6.61 3.92 -18.34
CA GLY A 245 5.98 2.62 -18.20
C GLY A 245 6.39 1.92 -16.89
N LEU A 246 6.60 2.68 -15.82
CA LEU A 246 7.01 2.18 -14.53
C LEU A 246 5.99 2.59 -13.47
N THR A 247 5.34 1.62 -12.87
CA THR A 247 4.40 1.83 -11.77
C THR A 247 5.16 2.21 -10.50
N VAL A 248 4.79 3.32 -9.86
CA VAL A 248 5.51 3.90 -8.72
C VAL A 248 4.56 4.25 -7.58
N HIS A 249 4.96 3.94 -6.36
CA HIS A 249 4.33 4.41 -5.12
C HIS A 249 4.89 5.79 -4.76
N ALA A 250 4.14 6.85 -5.03
CA ALA A 250 4.54 8.23 -4.84
C ALA A 250 4.12 8.72 -3.43
N MET A 251 5.03 8.62 -2.44
CA MET A 251 4.67 8.93 -1.05
C MET A 251 4.49 10.42 -0.77
N ASN A 252 4.95 11.34 -1.62
CA ASN A 252 4.65 12.76 -1.47
C ASN A 252 3.23 13.07 -1.94
N LYS A 253 2.31 13.01 -1.01
CA LYS A 253 0.86 13.14 -1.25
C LYS A 253 0.44 14.55 -1.66
N TYR A 254 1.15 15.58 -1.21
CA TYR A 254 0.88 16.97 -1.58
C TYR A 254 1.18 17.22 -3.06
N CYS A 255 2.38 16.84 -3.51
CA CYS A 255 2.72 16.97 -4.92
C CYS A 255 1.79 16.16 -5.83
N LEU A 256 1.40 14.95 -5.37
CA LEU A 256 0.45 14.14 -6.13
C LEU A 256 -0.90 14.83 -6.23
N GLU A 257 -1.43 15.39 -5.13
CA GLU A 257 -2.72 16.08 -5.11
C GLU A 257 -2.74 17.35 -5.96
N GLU A 258 -1.62 18.09 -5.99
CA GLU A 258 -1.47 19.30 -6.82
C GLU A 258 -1.51 18.99 -8.32
N LEU A 259 -1.08 17.80 -8.73
CA LEU A 259 -1.03 17.38 -10.13
C LEU A 259 -2.33 16.70 -10.62
N LEU A 260 -3.21 16.29 -9.72
CA LEU A 260 -4.50 15.68 -10.05
C LEU A 260 -5.61 16.70 -10.19
#